data_ab7d80c8b3b6ae24f0bd2083ea8d1ea5
#
_entry.id   ab7d80c8b3b6ae24f0bd2083ea8d1ea5
#
_cell.length_a   1.000
_cell.length_b   1.000
_cell.length_c   1.000
_cell.angle_alpha   90.00
_cell.angle_beta   90.00
_cell.angle_gamma   90.00
#
_symmetry.space_group_name_H-M   'P 1'
#
loop_
_entity.id
_entity.type
_entity.pdbx_description
1 polymer ?
#
loop_
_entity_poly.entity_id
_entity_poly.type
_entity_poly.pdbx_seq_one_letter_code
_entity_poly.pdbx_strand_id
1 'polypeptide(L)'
;MPTKIAVSTFQCMKKIPPGAPVWNQFNASFINRELDTRGIVDAIYSGHPVTTQHKNNWRSSENFICGQHLALDFDSEDNTSTIDYLSNDKFISKYGTFIHTTISHKPEAPRARVFFLLDEPIMQAKNYTLAAAALLWMFGTADRQCKDAARFFYGAPGCEFALLFGILPLEMVKRIIKDYLSSGANELKRTIKKNFTVPTSQEKVSSVAFHPSMGNQLR
;
A
#
# COMPACT_ATOMS: atom_id res chain seq x y z
N MET A 1 -16.52 -1.07 -6.83
CA MET A 1 -16.71 0.02 -5.85
C MET A 1 -15.72 1.14 -6.17
N PRO A 2 -16.14 2.40 -6.28
CA PRO A 2 -15.21 3.52 -6.46
C PRO A 2 -14.30 3.68 -5.25
N THR A 3 -13.02 3.91 -5.53
CA THR A 3 -11.97 4.08 -4.53
C THR A 3 -11.44 5.51 -4.59
N LYS A 4 -11.31 6.16 -3.43
CA LYS A 4 -10.73 7.50 -3.29
C LYS A 4 -9.21 7.41 -3.43
N ILE A 5 -8.70 8.00 -4.52
CA ILE A 5 -7.28 7.96 -4.89
C ILE A 5 -6.91 9.29 -5.57
N ALA A 6 -5.65 9.68 -5.56
CA ALA A 6 -5.17 10.77 -6.40
C ALA A 6 -4.26 10.23 -7.50
N VAL A 7 -4.44 10.74 -8.71
CA VAL A 7 -3.69 10.35 -9.91
C VAL A 7 -2.93 11.56 -10.43
N SER A 8 -1.63 11.39 -10.66
CA SER A 8 -0.81 12.45 -11.26
C SER A 8 -1.18 12.69 -12.72
N THR A 9 -1.16 13.95 -13.14
CA THR A 9 -1.23 14.30 -14.56
C THR A 9 0.08 14.03 -15.31
N PHE A 10 1.19 13.81 -14.57
CA PHE A 10 2.45 13.38 -15.18
C PHE A 10 2.34 11.93 -15.64
N GLN A 11 2.83 11.66 -16.83
CA GLN A 11 3.07 10.32 -17.33
C GLN A 11 4.58 10.02 -17.21
N CYS A 12 4.93 9.08 -16.36
CA CYS A 12 6.32 8.78 -16.05
C CYS A 12 6.76 7.51 -16.80
N MET A 13 7.65 7.66 -17.78
CA MET A 13 8.29 6.53 -18.48
C MET A 13 9.49 5.99 -17.69
N LYS A 14 9.99 6.73 -16.70
CA LYS A 14 11.07 6.37 -15.78
C LYS A 14 10.94 7.14 -14.47
N LYS A 15 11.64 6.70 -13.43
CA LYS A 15 11.66 7.41 -12.14
C LYS A 15 12.26 8.82 -12.32
N ILE A 16 11.65 9.80 -11.66
CA ILE A 16 12.19 11.17 -11.58
C ILE A 16 13.43 11.13 -10.69
N PRO A 17 14.60 11.62 -11.17
CA PRO A 17 15.82 11.63 -10.36
C PRO A 17 15.66 12.47 -9.08
N PRO A 18 16.30 12.08 -7.96
CA PRO A 18 16.36 12.91 -6.77
C PRO A 18 16.92 14.31 -7.10
N GLY A 19 16.32 15.36 -6.52
CA GLY A 19 16.75 16.75 -6.74
C GLY A 19 16.36 17.36 -8.09
N ALA A 20 15.63 16.65 -8.96
CA ALA A 20 15.18 17.21 -10.23
C ALA A 20 14.30 18.45 -10.02
N PRO A 21 14.46 19.53 -10.80
CA PRO A 21 13.66 20.77 -10.65
C PRO A 21 12.16 20.57 -10.77
N VAL A 22 11.74 19.50 -11.44
CA VAL A 22 10.32 19.17 -11.69
C VAL A 22 9.55 18.72 -10.43
N TRP A 23 10.23 18.46 -9.29
CA TRP A 23 9.58 17.90 -8.09
C TRP A 23 8.41 18.74 -7.54
N ASN A 24 8.50 20.06 -7.57
CA ASN A 24 7.41 20.92 -7.11
C ASN A 24 6.19 20.78 -8.02
N GLN A 25 6.38 20.81 -9.34
CA GLN A 25 5.30 20.59 -10.31
C GLN A 25 4.72 19.19 -10.18
N PHE A 26 5.56 18.18 -9.98
CA PHE A 26 5.14 16.81 -9.75
C PHE A 26 4.29 16.68 -8.49
N ASN A 27 4.69 17.29 -7.36
CA ASN A 27 3.91 17.26 -6.12
C ASN A 27 2.55 17.95 -6.24
N ALA A 28 2.41 18.93 -7.14
CA ALA A 28 1.16 19.66 -7.42
C ALA A 28 0.30 19.00 -8.53
N SER A 29 0.75 17.87 -9.09
CA SER A 29 0.09 17.25 -10.25
C SER A 29 -0.96 16.20 -9.89
N PHE A 30 -1.13 15.86 -8.62
CA PHE A 30 -2.02 14.79 -8.19
C PHE A 30 -3.45 15.27 -8.03
N ILE A 31 -4.33 14.83 -8.92
CA ILE A 31 -5.75 15.17 -8.92
C ILE A 31 -6.52 14.10 -8.15
N ASN A 32 -7.26 14.52 -7.12
CA ASN A 32 -8.15 13.64 -6.37
C ASN A 32 -9.28 13.11 -7.27
N ARG A 33 -9.51 11.81 -7.23
CA ARG A 33 -10.50 11.11 -8.05
C ARG A 33 -11.19 10.00 -7.23
N GLU A 34 -12.30 9.53 -7.76
CA GLU A 34 -12.93 8.27 -7.35
C GLU A 34 -12.90 7.35 -8.57
N LEU A 35 -12.14 6.28 -8.50
CA LEU A 35 -11.93 5.33 -9.61
C LEU A 35 -12.27 3.92 -9.14
N ASP A 36 -12.81 3.12 -10.04
CA ASP A 36 -12.88 1.68 -9.85
C ASP A 36 -11.50 1.03 -10.06
N THR A 37 -11.40 -0.26 -9.79
CA THR A 37 -10.15 -1.03 -9.96
C THR A 37 -9.58 -0.88 -11.37
N ARG A 38 -10.43 -0.90 -12.39
CA ARG A 38 -10.00 -0.79 -13.79
C ARG A 38 -9.39 0.58 -14.07
N GLY A 39 -10.05 1.66 -13.65
CA GLY A 39 -9.53 3.02 -13.84
C GLY A 39 -8.19 3.24 -13.14
N ILE A 40 -7.95 2.60 -11.97
CA ILE A 40 -6.65 2.64 -11.27
C ILE A 40 -5.60 1.87 -12.07
N VAL A 41 -5.92 0.67 -12.54
CA VAL A 41 -5.04 -0.16 -13.36
C VAL A 41 -4.68 0.55 -14.67
N ASP A 42 -5.65 1.14 -15.36
CA ASP A 42 -5.44 1.89 -16.60
C ASP A 42 -4.50 3.09 -16.38
N ALA A 43 -4.65 3.82 -15.28
CA ALA A 43 -3.76 4.93 -14.93
C ALA A 43 -2.33 4.44 -14.70
N ILE A 44 -2.13 3.37 -13.92
CA ILE A 44 -0.82 2.77 -13.65
C ILE A 44 -0.19 2.25 -14.95
N TYR A 45 -0.95 1.52 -15.76
CA TYR A 45 -0.49 0.96 -17.03
C TYR A 45 -0.08 2.05 -18.03
N SER A 46 -0.75 3.19 -17.99
CA SER A 46 -0.40 4.37 -18.80
C SER A 46 0.78 5.17 -18.23
N GLY A 47 1.35 4.78 -17.09
CA GLY A 47 2.50 5.45 -16.49
C GLY A 47 2.16 6.60 -15.54
N HIS A 48 0.89 6.78 -15.16
CA HIS A 48 0.49 7.81 -14.22
C HIS A 48 0.72 7.36 -12.76
N PRO A 49 1.52 8.10 -11.98
CA PRO A 49 1.67 7.85 -10.55
C PRO A 49 0.37 8.04 -9.79
N VAL A 50 0.21 7.23 -8.74
CA VAL A 50 -0.95 7.27 -7.85
C VAL A 50 -0.53 7.47 -6.40
N THR A 51 -1.41 8.09 -5.59
CA THR A 51 -1.20 8.32 -4.15
C THR A 51 -2.54 8.45 -3.43
N THR A 52 -2.50 8.68 -2.12
CA THR A 52 -3.66 9.07 -1.31
C THR A 52 -4.21 10.43 -1.73
N GLN A 53 -5.41 10.81 -1.25
CA GLN A 53 -5.98 12.13 -1.57
C GLN A 53 -5.40 13.23 -0.68
N HIS A 54 -5.15 14.40 -1.28
CA HIS A 54 -4.53 15.56 -0.63
C HIS A 54 -5.31 16.86 -0.90
N LYS A 55 -5.28 17.77 0.08
CA LYS A 55 -5.85 19.12 -0.05
C LYS A 55 -5.11 19.90 -1.15
N ASN A 56 -5.84 20.70 -1.90
CA ASN A 56 -5.31 21.58 -2.93
C ASN A 56 -4.46 20.87 -4.01
N ASN A 57 -4.68 19.56 -4.19
CA ASN A 57 -3.87 18.69 -5.08
C ASN A 57 -2.36 18.75 -4.78
N TRP A 58 -1.97 19.17 -3.58
CA TRP A 58 -0.57 19.25 -3.17
C TRP A 58 -0.21 18.05 -2.27
N ARG A 59 0.58 17.14 -2.80
CA ARG A 59 1.00 15.92 -2.12
C ARG A 59 1.98 16.22 -0.98
N SER A 60 1.49 16.17 0.23
CA SER A 60 2.25 16.19 1.48
C SER A 60 1.46 15.53 2.61
N SER A 61 2.14 15.08 3.67
CA SER A 61 1.47 14.45 4.82
C SER A 61 0.54 15.43 5.56
N GLU A 62 0.86 16.73 5.57
CA GLU A 62 0.02 17.79 6.18
C GLU A 62 -1.27 18.01 5.40
N ASN A 63 -1.24 17.78 4.10
CA ASN A 63 -2.40 17.94 3.21
C ASN A 63 -3.22 16.66 3.04
N PHE A 64 -2.88 15.58 3.73
CA PHE A 64 -3.60 14.33 3.63
C PHE A 64 -5.10 14.51 3.92
N ILE A 65 -5.94 13.98 3.05
CA ILE A 65 -7.40 13.93 3.22
C ILE A 65 -7.80 12.53 3.64
N CYS A 66 -7.50 11.54 2.80
CA CYS A 66 -7.80 10.14 3.07
C CYS A 66 -6.96 9.20 2.19
N GLY A 67 -6.81 7.96 2.65
CA GLY A 67 -6.26 6.86 1.86
C GLY A 67 -7.21 5.67 1.85
N GLN A 68 -7.65 5.25 0.68
CA GLN A 68 -8.53 4.08 0.51
C GLN A 68 -7.80 2.94 -0.20
N HIS A 69 -6.48 2.94 -0.11
CA HIS A 69 -5.61 1.84 -0.53
C HIS A 69 -4.39 1.77 0.37
N LEU A 70 -3.81 0.59 0.47
CA LEU A 70 -2.46 0.34 0.96
C LEU A 70 -1.70 -0.35 -0.16
N ALA A 71 -0.41 -0.07 -0.31
CA ALA A 71 0.40 -0.77 -1.29
C ALA A 71 1.78 -1.11 -0.73
N LEU A 72 2.29 -2.28 -1.13
CA LEU A 72 3.58 -2.81 -0.73
C LEU A 72 4.45 -3.03 -1.95
N ASP A 73 5.68 -2.52 -1.92
CA ASP A 73 6.72 -2.80 -2.90
C ASP A 73 7.53 -4.04 -2.46
N PHE A 74 7.72 -4.98 -3.38
CA PHE A 74 8.58 -6.14 -3.24
C PHE A 74 9.71 -5.99 -4.26
N ASP A 75 10.92 -5.73 -3.79
CA ASP A 75 12.08 -5.41 -4.61
C ASP A 75 13.35 -6.15 -4.19
N SER A 76 13.18 -7.36 -3.64
CA SER A 76 14.29 -8.27 -3.28
C SER A 76 15.08 -8.76 -4.49
N GLU A 77 14.57 -8.52 -5.72
CA GLU A 77 15.20 -8.92 -6.99
C GLU A 77 15.37 -10.44 -7.14
N ASP A 78 14.56 -11.21 -6.44
CA ASP A 78 14.49 -12.68 -6.50
C ASP A 78 13.06 -13.15 -6.78
N ASN A 79 12.84 -14.46 -6.78
CA ASN A 79 11.54 -15.06 -7.04
C ASN A 79 10.44 -14.62 -6.05
N THR A 80 10.78 -14.15 -4.85
CA THR A 80 9.80 -13.66 -3.86
C THR A 80 9.19 -12.32 -4.25
N SER A 81 9.75 -11.65 -5.24
CA SER A 81 9.25 -10.39 -5.82
C SER A 81 8.53 -10.58 -7.17
N THR A 82 8.20 -11.83 -7.53
CA THR A 82 7.44 -12.13 -8.75
C THR A 82 5.93 -12.09 -8.52
N ILE A 83 5.16 -11.80 -9.57
CA ILE A 83 3.69 -11.83 -9.50
C ILE A 83 3.20 -13.21 -9.08
N ASP A 84 3.76 -14.28 -9.65
CA ASP A 84 3.36 -15.66 -9.35
C ASP A 84 3.56 -16.01 -7.88
N TYR A 85 4.73 -15.68 -7.30
CA TYR A 85 5.00 -15.94 -5.90
C TYR A 85 4.03 -15.19 -5.00
N LEU A 86 3.84 -13.89 -5.25
CA LEU A 86 2.97 -13.03 -4.45
C LEU A 86 1.49 -13.42 -4.57
N SER A 87 1.04 -13.87 -5.75
CA SER A 87 -0.33 -14.33 -5.97
C SER A 87 -0.67 -15.60 -5.19
N ASN A 88 0.33 -16.40 -4.85
CA ASN A 88 0.17 -17.63 -4.06
C ASN A 88 0.20 -17.40 -2.54
N ASP A 89 0.55 -16.19 -2.07
CA ASP A 89 0.44 -15.85 -0.66
C ASP A 89 -1.04 -15.82 -0.23
N LYS A 90 -1.37 -16.49 0.88
CA LYS A 90 -2.75 -16.66 1.36
C LYS A 90 -3.45 -15.34 1.71
N PHE A 91 -2.71 -14.36 2.21
CA PHE A 91 -3.29 -13.07 2.56
C PHE A 91 -3.45 -12.20 1.32
N ILE A 92 -2.44 -12.16 0.45
CA ILE A 92 -2.47 -11.42 -0.81
C ILE A 92 -3.56 -11.96 -1.73
N SER A 93 -3.64 -13.29 -1.93
CA SER A 93 -4.68 -13.90 -2.78
C SER A 93 -6.11 -13.63 -2.29
N LYS A 94 -6.29 -13.47 -0.97
CA LYS A 94 -7.62 -13.22 -0.38
C LYS A 94 -7.99 -11.74 -0.36
N TYR A 95 -7.06 -10.85 -0.03
CA TYR A 95 -7.32 -9.44 0.24
C TYR A 95 -6.64 -8.48 -0.75
N GLY A 96 -5.67 -8.94 -1.52
CA GLY A 96 -5.05 -8.18 -2.59
C GLY A 96 -6.05 -7.87 -3.71
N THR A 97 -6.02 -6.65 -4.20
CA THR A 97 -6.89 -6.26 -5.32
C THR A 97 -6.21 -6.54 -6.66
N PHE A 98 -4.96 -6.18 -6.76
CA PHE A 98 -4.11 -6.50 -7.92
C PHE A 98 -2.63 -6.44 -7.56
N ILE A 99 -1.83 -7.10 -8.37
CA ILE A 99 -0.36 -7.03 -8.35
C ILE A 99 0.09 -6.52 -9.72
N HIS A 100 1.14 -5.72 -9.76
CA HIS A 100 1.76 -5.33 -11.04
C HIS A 100 3.29 -5.26 -10.92
N THR A 101 3.98 -5.47 -12.04
CA THR A 101 5.43 -5.22 -12.10
C THR A 101 5.71 -3.72 -12.04
N THR A 102 6.76 -3.31 -11.31
CA THR A 102 7.07 -1.88 -11.14
C THR A 102 7.85 -1.32 -12.32
N ILE A 103 7.94 0.01 -12.42
CA ILE A 103 8.72 0.71 -13.46
C ILE A 103 10.23 0.34 -13.48
N SER A 104 10.72 -0.28 -12.41
CA SER A 104 12.12 -0.73 -12.28
C SER A 104 12.26 -2.24 -12.42
N HIS A 105 11.18 -2.95 -12.73
CA HIS A 105 11.19 -4.39 -12.94
C HIS A 105 12.07 -4.76 -14.15
N LYS A 106 12.77 -5.88 -14.00
CA LYS A 106 13.47 -6.57 -15.09
C LYS A 106 13.32 -8.07 -14.88
N PRO A 107 13.32 -8.90 -15.94
CA PRO A 107 13.21 -10.35 -15.79
C PRO A 107 14.27 -10.95 -14.86
N GLU A 108 15.52 -10.44 -14.94
CA GLU A 108 16.65 -10.86 -14.11
C GLU A 108 16.67 -10.24 -12.70
N ALA A 109 15.88 -9.21 -12.47
CA ALA A 109 15.73 -8.51 -11.18
C ALA A 109 14.25 -8.17 -10.96
N PRO A 110 13.40 -9.18 -10.64
CA PRO A 110 11.97 -9.00 -10.55
C PRO A 110 11.58 -8.05 -9.43
N ARG A 111 10.63 -7.15 -9.72
CA ARG A 111 10.07 -6.20 -8.76
C ARG A 111 8.58 -6.06 -9.01
N ALA A 112 7.79 -6.28 -7.97
CA ALA A 112 6.34 -6.16 -8.06
C ALA A 112 5.78 -5.31 -6.93
N ARG A 113 4.54 -4.86 -7.12
CA ARG A 113 3.77 -4.10 -6.14
C ARG A 113 2.41 -4.70 -5.98
N VAL A 114 2.01 -4.89 -4.73
CA VAL A 114 0.67 -5.36 -4.37
C VAL A 114 -0.16 -4.17 -3.91
N PHE A 115 -1.35 -3.99 -4.49
CA PHE A 115 -2.36 -3.04 -4.04
C PHE A 115 -3.47 -3.76 -3.28
N PHE A 116 -3.81 -3.20 -2.13
CA PHE A 116 -4.97 -3.56 -1.31
C PHE A 116 -5.91 -2.37 -1.29
N LEU A 117 -7.01 -2.43 -2.03
CA LEU A 117 -8.07 -1.43 -1.91
C LEU A 117 -8.90 -1.73 -0.66
N LEU A 118 -9.31 -0.67 0.04
CA LEU A 118 -10.06 -0.75 1.29
C LEU A 118 -11.55 -0.56 1.02
N ASP A 119 -12.39 -1.25 1.80
CA ASP A 119 -13.84 -1.03 1.80
C ASP A 119 -14.20 0.37 2.28
N GLU A 120 -13.45 0.93 3.24
CA GLU A 120 -13.61 2.28 3.78
C GLU A 120 -12.30 3.06 3.79
N PRO A 121 -12.33 4.40 3.59
CA PRO A 121 -11.11 5.20 3.62
C PRO A 121 -10.60 5.44 5.04
N ILE A 122 -9.28 5.45 5.21
CA ILE A 122 -8.60 5.92 6.41
C ILE A 122 -8.48 7.45 6.34
N MET A 123 -9.10 8.17 7.29
CA MET A 123 -9.26 9.64 7.24
C MET A 123 -8.12 10.43 7.90
N GLN A 124 -7.19 9.78 8.59
CA GLN A 124 -6.10 10.45 9.30
C GLN A 124 -4.75 9.93 8.83
N ALA A 125 -3.82 10.83 8.49
CA ALA A 125 -2.48 10.50 8.01
C ALA A 125 -1.73 9.54 8.95
N LYS A 126 -1.77 9.80 10.28
CA LYS A 126 -1.09 8.93 11.26
C LYS A 126 -1.72 7.53 11.36
N ASN A 127 -3.03 7.40 11.18
CA ASN A 127 -3.69 6.09 11.15
C ASN A 127 -3.33 5.34 9.87
N TYR A 128 -3.22 6.05 8.73
CA TYR A 128 -2.75 5.48 7.47
C TYR A 128 -1.30 5.00 7.60
N THR A 129 -0.40 5.82 8.14
CA THR A 129 1.00 5.45 8.39
C THR A 129 1.10 4.23 9.31
N LEU A 130 0.25 4.16 10.36
CA LEU A 130 0.21 3.02 11.25
C LEU A 130 -0.30 1.75 10.55
N ALA A 131 -1.34 1.87 9.73
CA ALA A 131 -1.88 0.77 8.93
C ALA A 131 -0.82 0.21 7.95
N ALA A 132 -0.14 1.11 7.23
CA ALA A 132 0.94 0.74 6.33
C ALA A 132 2.11 0.07 7.08
N ALA A 133 2.51 0.60 8.24
CA ALA A 133 3.57 0.01 9.06
C ALA A 133 3.20 -1.38 9.60
N ALA A 134 1.93 -1.59 9.99
CA ALA A 134 1.42 -2.86 10.46
C ALA A 134 1.37 -3.90 9.32
N LEU A 135 0.97 -3.50 8.13
CA LEU A 135 0.96 -4.36 6.96
C LEU A 135 2.41 -4.73 6.55
N LEU A 136 3.35 -3.78 6.56
CA LEU A 136 4.77 -4.03 6.33
C LEU A 136 5.39 -4.97 7.37
N TRP A 137 4.91 -4.94 8.62
CA TRP A 137 5.36 -5.88 9.64
C TRP A 137 4.98 -7.32 9.30
N MET A 138 3.82 -7.55 8.69
CA MET A 138 3.40 -8.88 8.22
C MET A 138 4.27 -9.38 7.06
N PHE A 139 4.71 -8.48 6.17
CA PHE A 139 5.48 -8.82 4.98
C PHE A 139 6.94 -8.37 5.14
N GLY A 140 7.76 -9.26 5.72
CA GLY A 140 9.16 -8.95 6.05
C GLY A 140 10.06 -8.60 4.86
N THR A 141 9.71 -9.05 3.65
CA THR A 141 10.44 -8.81 2.38
C THR A 141 9.99 -7.54 1.66
N ALA A 142 8.91 -6.86 2.11
CA ALA A 142 8.44 -5.63 1.50
C ALA A 142 9.31 -4.41 1.88
N ASP A 143 9.45 -3.44 0.96
CA ASP A 143 10.19 -2.19 1.18
C ASP A 143 9.61 -1.37 2.34
N ARG A 144 10.41 -1.17 3.38
CA ARG A 144 10.04 -0.46 4.61
C ARG A 144 9.70 1.03 4.42
N GLN A 145 9.99 1.61 3.25
CA GLN A 145 9.68 3.00 2.94
C GLN A 145 8.21 3.22 2.54
N CYS A 146 7.42 2.17 2.31
CA CYS A 146 6.02 2.25 1.88
C CYS A 146 5.02 2.74 2.93
N LYS A 147 5.46 3.27 4.09
CA LYS A 147 4.59 3.66 5.22
C LYS A 147 4.16 5.13 5.28
N ASP A 148 4.72 6.00 4.46
CA ASP A 148 4.39 7.43 4.48
C ASP A 148 2.99 7.68 3.89
N ALA A 149 2.17 8.49 4.59
CA ALA A 149 0.83 8.86 4.15
C ALA A 149 0.84 9.70 2.85
N ALA A 150 1.94 10.35 2.52
CA ALA A 150 2.15 11.04 1.25
C ALA A 150 2.96 10.18 0.25
N ARG A 151 3.15 8.88 0.52
CA ARG A 151 3.83 8.00 -0.44
C ARG A 151 3.05 7.96 -1.75
N PHE A 152 3.73 8.21 -2.85
CA PHE A 152 3.22 7.92 -4.17
C PHE A 152 3.87 6.67 -4.75
N PHE A 153 3.18 6.08 -5.68
CA PHE A 153 3.64 4.90 -6.40
C PHE A 153 3.70 5.26 -7.89
N TYR A 154 4.86 5.09 -8.50
CA TYR A 154 5.01 5.30 -9.94
C TYR A 154 4.05 4.40 -10.71
N GLY A 155 3.45 4.93 -11.77
CA GLY A 155 2.90 4.11 -12.83
C GLY A 155 4.02 3.33 -13.53
N ALA A 156 3.66 2.29 -14.25
CA ALA A 156 4.61 1.43 -14.94
C ALA A 156 4.07 1.10 -16.33
N PRO A 157 4.46 1.88 -17.35
CA PRO A 157 3.94 1.72 -18.70
C PRO A 157 4.16 0.31 -19.24
N GLY A 158 3.09 -0.34 -19.70
CA GLY A 158 3.14 -1.69 -20.25
C GLY A 158 3.47 -2.79 -19.24
N CYS A 159 3.31 -2.54 -17.93
CA CYS A 159 3.60 -3.54 -16.91
C CYS A 159 2.65 -4.75 -16.96
N GLU A 160 3.10 -5.87 -16.41
CA GLU A 160 2.28 -7.06 -16.21
C GLU A 160 1.37 -6.86 -14.98
N PHE A 161 0.18 -7.46 -15.03
CA PHE A 161 -0.80 -7.45 -13.96
C PHE A 161 -1.31 -8.84 -13.61
N ALA A 162 -1.58 -9.09 -12.33
CA ALA A 162 -2.48 -10.11 -11.84
C ALA A 162 -3.65 -9.42 -11.10
N LEU A 163 -4.86 -9.63 -11.58
CA LEU A 163 -6.09 -9.10 -10.95
C LEU A 163 -6.62 -10.15 -9.97
N LEU A 164 -6.61 -9.85 -8.68
CA LEU A 164 -7.07 -10.74 -7.61
C LEU A 164 -8.48 -10.39 -7.13
N PHE A 165 -8.91 -9.14 -7.35
CA PHE A 165 -10.22 -8.59 -6.98
C PHE A 165 -10.56 -8.63 -5.49
N GLY A 166 -9.60 -8.92 -4.61
CA GLY A 166 -9.76 -8.84 -3.17
C GLY A 166 -9.99 -7.40 -2.71
N ILE A 167 -10.71 -7.25 -1.60
CA ILE A 167 -10.86 -5.99 -0.87
C ILE A 167 -10.38 -6.25 0.54
N LEU A 168 -9.54 -5.37 1.07
CA LEU A 168 -9.05 -5.46 2.44
C LEU A 168 -9.99 -4.68 3.37
N PRO A 169 -10.80 -5.37 4.22
CA PRO A 169 -11.71 -4.69 5.13
C PRO A 169 -10.94 -3.82 6.14
N LEU A 170 -11.44 -2.61 6.42
CA LEU A 170 -10.85 -1.72 7.41
C LEU A 170 -10.80 -2.38 8.82
N GLU A 171 -11.76 -3.23 9.15
CA GLU A 171 -11.76 -4.04 10.37
C GLU A 171 -10.59 -5.04 10.40
N MET A 172 -10.21 -5.62 9.26
CA MET A 172 -9.01 -6.46 9.20
C MET A 172 -7.75 -5.62 9.41
N VAL A 173 -7.67 -4.43 8.82
CA VAL A 173 -6.56 -3.48 9.06
C VAL A 173 -6.43 -3.16 10.55
N LYS A 174 -7.53 -2.89 11.24
CA LYS A 174 -7.55 -2.63 12.70
C LYS A 174 -7.02 -3.84 13.49
N ARG A 175 -7.36 -5.07 13.09
CA ARG A 175 -6.83 -6.29 13.73
C ARG A 175 -5.31 -6.40 13.55
N ILE A 176 -4.82 -6.22 12.31
CA ILE A 176 -3.38 -6.25 12.02
C ILE A 176 -2.64 -5.18 12.83
N ILE A 177 -3.19 -3.96 12.94
CA ILE A 177 -2.62 -2.91 13.79
C ILE A 177 -2.54 -3.35 15.25
N LYS A 178 -3.60 -3.96 15.78
CA LYS A 178 -3.62 -4.45 17.15
C LYS A 178 -2.52 -5.50 17.39
N ASP A 179 -2.36 -6.44 16.48
CA ASP A 179 -1.35 -7.50 16.56
C ASP A 179 0.06 -6.90 16.47
N TYR A 180 0.29 -5.97 15.53
CA TYR A 180 1.53 -5.22 15.39
C TYR A 180 1.90 -4.47 16.68
N LEU A 181 0.96 -3.76 17.28
CA LEU A 181 1.17 -3.03 18.53
C LEU A 181 1.47 -3.96 19.72
N SER A 182 0.88 -5.15 19.74
CA SER A 182 1.05 -6.16 20.78
C SER A 182 2.37 -6.91 20.66
N SER A 183 2.90 -7.09 19.44
CA SER A 183 4.12 -7.85 19.16
C SER A 183 5.40 -7.28 19.75
N GLY A 184 5.38 -6.03 20.23
CA GLY A 184 6.57 -5.34 20.67
C GLY A 184 7.46 -4.78 19.55
N ALA A 185 7.18 -5.09 18.30
CA ALA A 185 7.95 -4.64 17.12
C ALA A 185 7.87 -3.14 16.86
N ASN A 186 7.13 -2.40 17.68
CA ASN A 186 6.79 -1.01 17.46
C ASN A 186 7.67 -0.06 18.30
N GLU A 187 8.61 0.61 17.68
CA GLU A 187 9.37 1.72 18.29
C GLU A 187 8.47 2.94 18.63
N LEU A 188 7.29 3.04 18.00
CA LEU A 188 6.31 4.10 18.18
C LEU A 188 5.41 3.94 19.42
N LYS A 189 5.64 2.93 20.28
CA LYS A 189 4.82 2.68 21.49
C LYS A 189 4.60 3.90 22.39
N ARG A 190 5.43 4.93 22.33
CA ARG A 190 5.33 6.13 23.17
C ARG A 190 4.35 7.18 22.67
N THR A 191 4.04 7.24 21.38
CA THR A 191 3.29 8.37 20.80
C THR A 191 1.81 8.05 20.50
N ILE A 192 1.45 6.78 20.26
CA ILE A 192 0.16 6.39 19.66
C ILE A 192 -0.89 5.93 20.67
N LYS A 193 -0.52 5.59 21.92
CA LYS A 193 -1.46 5.14 22.98
C LYS A 193 -2.64 6.07 23.26
N LYS A 194 -2.60 7.33 22.81
CA LYS A 194 -3.60 8.36 23.15
C LYS A 194 -4.77 8.53 22.17
N ASN A 195 -4.74 8.01 20.95
CA ASN A 195 -5.69 8.42 19.90
C ASN A 195 -6.37 7.30 19.10
N PHE A 196 -6.17 6.03 19.43
CA PHE A 196 -6.90 4.92 18.83
C PHE A 196 -7.80 4.29 19.89
N THR A 197 -9.03 4.75 20.00
CA THR A 197 -10.08 4.07 20.78
C THR A 197 -10.50 2.83 20.01
N VAL A 198 -9.92 1.68 20.34
CA VAL A 198 -10.47 0.38 19.93
C VAL A 198 -11.76 0.19 20.74
N PRO A 199 -12.93 -0.01 20.13
CA PRO A 199 -14.13 -0.37 20.88
C PRO A 199 -13.86 -1.67 21.63
N THR A 200 -13.98 -1.66 22.95
CA THR A 200 -13.92 -2.85 23.80
C THR A 200 -15.27 -3.56 23.71
N SER A 201 -15.51 -4.33 22.68
CA SER A 201 -16.56 -5.36 22.70
C SER A 201 -15.89 -6.68 23.06
N GLN A 202 -16.22 -7.18 24.25
CA GLN A 202 -15.94 -8.55 24.65
C GLN A 202 -16.78 -9.50 23.81
N GLU A 203 -16.24 -9.96 22.68
CA GLU A 203 -16.66 -11.22 22.09
C GLU A 203 -15.45 -12.13 21.97
N LYS A 204 -15.55 -13.26 22.69
CA LYS A 204 -14.63 -14.39 22.57
C LYS A 204 -14.69 -14.94 21.15
N VAL A 205 -13.81 -14.48 20.28
CA VAL A 205 -13.54 -15.14 19.01
C VAL A 205 -12.19 -15.83 19.16
N SER A 206 -12.18 -17.14 18.93
CA SER A 206 -10.99 -17.98 18.94
C SER A 206 -9.86 -17.32 18.17
N SER A 207 -8.75 -17.01 18.87
CA SER A 207 -7.55 -16.45 18.32
C SER A 207 -6.91 -17.42 17.33
N VAL A 208 -7.05 -17.18 16.05
CA VAL A 208 -6.11 -17.69 15.08
C VAL A 208 -4.88 -16.79 15.22
N ALA A 209 -3.90 -17.27 15.96
CA ALA A 209 -2.62 -16.59 16.10
C ALA A 209 -1.97 -16.52 14.72
N PHE A 210 -1.89 -15.32 14.17
CA PHE A 210 -1.09 -15.05 12.99
C PHE A 210 0.38 -15.02 13.43
N HIS A 211 1.10 -16.11 13.15
CA HIS A 211 2.53 -16.20 13.43
C HIS A 211 3.29 -15.54 12.27
N PRO A 212 4.24 -14.60 12.54
CA PRO A 212 5.04 -13.95 11.49
C PRO A 212 6.02 -14.91 10.76
N SER A 213 6.06 -16.19 11.13
CA SER A 213 6.96 -17.21 10.56
C SER A 213 6.40 -17.92 9.31
N MET A 214 5.23 -17.55 8.78
CA MET A 214 4.68 -18.26 7.62
C MET A 214 5.29 -17.86 6.25
N GLY A 215 6.31 -17.01 6.24
CA GLY A 215 7.06 -16.67 5.01
C GLY A 215 8.25 -17.58 4.70
N ASN A 216 8.62 -18.55 5.57
CA ASN A 216 9.87 -19.29 5.40
C ASN A 216 9.76 -20.82 5.52
N GLN A 217 8.60 -21.43 5.30
CA GLN A 217 8.51 -22.89 5.20
C GLN A 217 7.68 -23.32 4.00
N LEU A 218 8.31 -23.36 2.85
CA LEU A 218 8.04 -24.35 1.79
C LEU A 218 9.38 -24.71 1.16
N ARG A 219 9.93 -25.81 1.61
CA ARG A 219 10.80 -26.68 0.79
C ARG A 219 9.92 -27.58 -0.05
#